data_2a7ee9a66435b8dcecb639a2feac7ef5
#
_entry.id   2a7ee9a66435b8dcecb639a2feac7ef5
#
_cell.length_a   1.000
_cell.length_b   1.000
_cell.length_c   1.000
_cell.angle_alpha   90.00
_cell.angle_beta   90.00
_cell.angle_gamma   90.00
#
_symmetry.space_group_name_H-M   'P 1'
#
loop_
_entity.id
_entity.type
_entity.pdbx_description
1 polymer ?
#
loop_
_entity_poly.entity_id
_entity_poly.type
_entity_poly.pdbx_seq_one_letter_code
_entity_poly.pdbx_strand_id
1 'polypeptide(L)'
;MKNPLFPVFPGLSRSLITAHFPLIPMSPDQQLAHLTAGTAKVLSEKELLEKLRLGRPLRIKLGVDPTAPDIHFGHTVALEKLRQFQELGHQAVLLIGDFTATIGDPSGRSATRPPLTRDEVLVNAATYTDQAFKILDKAKTEIVYNGDWFRKMNYEEILKLNSRVTLQQMLQREDFRARLDAGQEIRLHELQYPIMQGWDSVEIRADVELGGTDQLFNILVGRDLQKEEGQPQQVVMVMPLLEGLDGV
;
A
#
# COMPACT_ATOMS: atom_id res chain seq x y z
N MET A 1 13.27 66.20 21.50
CA MET A 1 14.24 65.12 21.37
C MET A 1 13.95 64.42 20.06
N LYS A 2 14.94 64.42 19.14
CA LYS A 2 14.78 64.07 17.72
C LYS A 2 14.95 62.54 17.55
N ASN A 3 13.95 61.90 16.90
CA ASN A 3 14.09 60.51 16.43
C ASN A 3 15.01 60.45 15.21
N PRO A 4 15.94 59.47 15.09
CA PRO A 4 16.75 59.32 13.89
C PRO A 4 15.99 58.58 12.81
N LEU A 5 15.94 59.19 11.63
CA LEU A 5 15.44 58.65 10.37
C LEU A 5 16.28 57.47 9.90
N PHE A 6 15.64 56.37 9.61
CA PHE A 6 16.23 55.31 8.74
C PHE A 6 16.02 55.69 7.27
N PRO A 7 17.06 55.53 6.41
CA PRO A 7 16.90 55.84 4.99
C PRO A 7 15.99 54.81 4.32
N VAL A 8 14.97 55.28 3.64
CA VAL A 8 14.12 54.52 2.73
C VAL A 8 14.87 54.35 1.43
N PHE A 9 15.25 53.12 1.05
CA PHE A 9 15.74 52.82 -0.28
C PHE A 9 14.57 52.57 -1.23
N PRO A 10 14.30 53.39 -2.23
CA PRO A 10 13.32 53.12 -3.25
C PRO A 10 13.94 52.22 -4.31
N GLY A 11 13.28 51.09 -4.62
CA GLY A 11 13.53 50.35 -5.85
C GLY A 11 14.18 48.98 -5.73
N LEU A 12 13.67 48.11 -4.87
CA LEU A 12 13.85 46.68 -5.06
C LEU A 12 12.48 46.09 -5.34
N SER A 13 12.12 46.01 -6.62
CA SER A 13 11.04 45.15 -7.10
C SER A 13 11.29 43.73 -6.59
N ARG A 14 10.41 43.25 -5.73
CA ARG A 14 10.34 41.82 -5.32
C ARG A 14 9.84 40.99 -6.49
N SER A 15 10.58 40.94 -7.55
CA SER A 15 10.55 39.85 -8.49
C SER A 15 11.41 38.73 -7.89
N LEU A 16 10.83 37.97 -6.95
CA LEU A 16 11.31 36.63 -6.64
C LEU A 16 11.14 35.83 -7.92
N ILE A 17 12.20 35.83 -8.72
CA ILE A 17 12.40 34.83 -9.77
C ILE A 17 12.43 33.50 -9.04
N THR A 18 11.30 32.84 -8.94
CA THR A 18 11.24 31.40 -8.74
C THR A 18 11.88 30.82 -10.00
N ALA A 19 13.22 30.69 -9.97
CA ALA A 19 13.92 29.91 -10.96
C ALA A 19 13.38 28.48 -10.84
N HIS A 20 12.41 28.15 -11.67
CA HIS A 20 12.06 26.75 -11.97
C HIS A 20 13.27 26.21 -12.71
N PHE A 21 14.27 25.74 -11.96
CA PHE A 21 15.24 24.82 -12.53
C PHE A 21 14.42 23.61 -12.97
N PRO A 22 14.45 23.24 -14.25
CA PRO A 22 13.85 21.97 -14.65
C PRO A 22 14.57 20.90 -13.83
N LEU A 23 13.83 20.23 -12.93
CA LEU A 23 14.34 19.06 -12.24
C LEU A 23 14.74 18.08 -13.35
N ILE A 24 16.05 17.83 -13.50
CA ILE A 24 16.53 16.80 -14.42
C ILE A 24 15.85 15.52 -13.97
N PRO A 25 15.06 14.85 -14.83
CA PRO A 25 14.38 13.64 -14.45
C PRO A 25 15.41 12.63 -13.90
N MET A 26 15.17 12.08 -12.73
CA MET A 26 16.04 11.04 -12.17
C MET A 26 16.13 9.88 -13.15
N SER A 27 17.35 9.38 -13.39
CA SER A 27 17.54 8.16 -14.19
C SER A 27 16.87 6.95 -13.47
N PRO A 28 16.53 5.86 -14.17
CA PRO A 28 15.98 4.66 -13.55
C PRO A 28 16.82 4.12 -12.39
N ASP A 29 18.14 4.20 -12.50
CA ASP A 29 19.07 3.74 -11.45
C ASP A 29 19.05 4.68 -10.22
N GLN A 30 18.90 5.99 -10.44
CA GLN A 30 18.72 6.97 -9.35
C GLN A 30 17.36 6.80 -8.68
N GLN A 31 16.30 6.56 -9.45
CA GLN A 31 14.97 6.26 -8.92
C GLN A 31 14.99 4.99 -8.08
N LEU A 32 15.65 3.92 -8.57
CA LEU A 32 15.81 2.68 -7.81
C LEU A 32 16.46 2.94 -6.46
N ALA A 33 17.62 3.62 -6.43
CA ALA A 33 18.32 3.94 -5.20
C ALA A 33 17.48 4.77 -4.23
N HIS A 34 16.72 5.75 -4.75
CA HIS A 34 15.82 6.58 -3.94
C HIS A 34 14.65 5.77 -3.36
N LEU A 35 14.01 4.93 -4.19
CA LEU A 35 12.82 4.17 -3.81
C LEU A 35 13.13 2.99 -2.88
N THR A 36 14.32 2.38 -2.98
CA THR A 36 14.72 1.27 -2.10
C THR A 36 15.27 1.74 -0.75
N ALA A 37 15.62 3.02 -0.64
CA ALA A 37 16.09 3.58 0.64
C ALA A 37 15.00 3.47 1.73
N GLY A 38 15.36 2.95 2.90
CA GLY A 38 14.46 2.80 4.06
C GLY A 38 13.43 1.65 3.92
N THR A 39 13.55 0.80 2.91
CA THR A 39 12.75 -0.43 2.82
C THR A 39 13.38 -1.56 3.64
N ALA A 40 12.56 -2.44 4.22
CA ALA A 40 13.05 -3.64 4.88
C ALA A 40 13.41 -4.74 3.86
N LYS A 41 12.65 -4.84 2.77
CA LYS A 41 12.88 -5.83 1.71
C LYS A 41 12.24 -5.39 0.40
N VAL A 42 12.93 -5.66 -0.71
CA VAL A 42 12.43 -5.51 -2.08
C VAL A 42 12.63 -6.83 -2.83
N LEU A 43 11.57 -7.36 -3.44
CA LEU A 43 11.61 -8.55 -4.28
C LEU A 43 11.05 -8.23 -5.67
N SER A 44 11.91 -8.03 -6.68
CA SER A 44 13.35 -7.84 -6.60
C SER A 44 13.74 -6.46 -7.10
N GLU A 45 14.86 -5.93 -6.64
CA GLU A 45 15.39 -4.65 -7.15
C GLU A 45 15.65 -4.70 -8.67
N LYS A 46 16.07 -5.86 -9.18
CA LYS A 46 16.26 -6.07 -10.63
C LYS A 46 14.96 -5.87 -11.39
N GLU A 47 13.87 -6.50 -10.93
CA GLU A 47 12.55 -6.35 -11.57
C GLU A 47 12.02 -4.90 -11.45
N LEU A 48 12.27 -4.23 -10.31
CA LEU A 48 11.91 -2.82 -10.15
C LEU A 48 12.65 -1.96 -11.17
N LEU A 49 13.97 -2.15 -11.32
CA LEU A 49 14.76 -1.43 -12.30
C LEU A 49 14.27 -1.67 -13.73
N GLU A 50 13.95 -2.92 -14.08
CA GLU A 50 13.38 -3.25 -15.39
C GLU A 50 12.06 -2.52 -15.63
N LYS A 51 11.16 -2.47 -14.63
CA LYS A 51 9.91 -1.72 -14.72
C LYS A 51 10.13 -0.21 -14.85
N LEU A 52 11.07 0.37 -14.08
CA LEU A 52 11.41 1.80 -14.17
C LEU A 52 11.97 2.17 -15.57
N ARG A 53 12.72 1.26 -16.20
CA ARG A 53 13.25 1.44 -17.57
C ARG A 53 12.18 1.41 -18.66
N LEU A 54 10.95 0.97 -18.37
CA LEU A 54 9.85 1.04 -19.34
C LEU A 54 9.44 2.47 -19.70
N GLY A 55 9.83 3.48 -18.89
CA GLY A 55 9.56 4.89 -19.16
C GLY A 55 8.07 5.29 -19.08
N ARG A 56 7.22 4.43 -18.53
CA ARG A 56 5.81 4.72 -18.26
C ARG A 56 5.55 4.85 -16.75
N PRO A 57 4.50 5.56 -16.35
CA PRO A 57 4.04 5.51 -14.97
C PRO A 57 3.75 4.06 -14.53
N LEU A 58 4.31 3.66 -13.39
CA LEU A 58 4.00 2.39 -12.73
C LEU A 58 2.77 2.57 -11.82
N ARG A 59 1.98 1.52 -11.68
CA ARG A 59 0.84 1.47 -10.74
C ARG A 59 1.32 0.92 -9.41
N ILE A 60 1.32 1.76 -8.40
CA ILE A 60 1.84 1.46 -7.06
C ILE A 60 0.66 1.25 -6.12
N LYS A 61 0.43 0.02 -5.74
CA LYS A 61 -0.65 -0.38 -4.82
C LYS A 61 -0.21 -0.20 -3.36
N LEU A 62 -1.07 0.42 -2.58
CA LEU A 62 -1.09 0.31 -1.13
C LEU A 62 -2.52 -0.06 -0.70
N GLY A 63 -2.71 -1.26 -0.17
CA GLY A 63 -3.98 -1.71 0.38
C GLY A 63 -4.11 -1.35 1.85
N VAL A 64 -5.30 -0.88 2.23
CA VAL A 64 -5.62 -0.55 3.63
C VAL A 64 -7.04 -1.01 3.95
N ASP A 65 -7.19 -1.70 5.09
CA ASP A 65 -8.49 -2.04 5.65
C ASP A 65 -8.88 -0.98 6.68
N PRO A 66 -9.94 -0.21 6.46
CA PRO A 66 -10.33 0.87 7.38
C PRO A 66 -11.04 0.30 8.62
N THR A 67 -10.29 -0.45 9.43
CA THR A 67 -10.78 -1.11 10.65
C THR A 67 -10.88 -0.19 11.86
N ALA A 68 -10.38 1.03 11.73
CA ALA A 68 -10.48 2.14 12.69
C ALA A 68 -10.56 3.47 11.94
N PRO A 69 -11.15 4.52 12.52
CA PRO A 69 -11.29 5.81 11.84
C PRO A 69 -9.95 6.54 11.62
N ASP A 70 -8.97 6.29 12.48
CA ASP A 70 -7.71 7.03 12.47
C ASP A 70 -6.54 6.22 11.94
N ILE A 71 -5.68 6.88 11.17
CA ILE A 71 -4.37 6.35 10.82
C ILE A 71 -3.39 6.60 11.98
N HIS A 72 -2.51 5.66 12.23
CA HIS A 72 -1.41 5.83 13.18
C HIS A 72 -0.06 5.97 12.44
N PHE A 73 1.00 6.30 13.16
CA PHE A 73 2.32 6.54 12.56
C PHE A 73 2.85 5.35 11.73
N GLY A 74 2.50 4.11 12.09
CA GLY A 74 2.87 2.95 11.28
C GLY A 74 2.36 3.02 9.83
N HIS A 75 1.15 3.54 9.63
CA HIS A 75 0.60 3.73 8.28
C HIS A 75 1.33 4.83 7.50
N THR A 76 1.84 5.86 8.17
CA THR A 76 2.53 6.97 7.49
C THR A 76 3.80 6.54 6.79
N VAL A 77 4.46 5.47 7.24
CA VAL A 77 5.68 4.93 6.60
C VAL A 77 5.38 4.45 5.18
N ALA A 78 4.31 3.67 5.01
CA ALA A 78 3.91 3.17 3.69
C ALA A 78 3.31 4.29 2.82
N LEU A 79 2.53 5.21 3.40
CA LEU A 79 2.00 6.38 2.69
C LEU A 79 3.13 7.30 2.20
N GLU A 80 4.16 7.53 3.00
CA GLU A 80 5.32 8.32 2.62
C GLU A 80 6.09 7.65 1.47
N LYS A 81 6.25 6.33 1.50
CA LYS A 81 6.84 5.58 0.38
C LYS A 81 5.99 5.72 -0.89
N LEU A 82 4.67 5.64 -0.78
CA LEU A 82 3.75 5.85 -1.90
C LEU A 82 3.88 7.29 -2.46
N ARG A 83 4.04 8.31 -1.60
CA ARG A 83 4.30 9.69 -1.99
C ARG A 83 5.62 9.82 -2.79
N GLN A 84 6.70 9.13 -2.38
CA GLN A 84 7.96 9.13 -3.12
C GLN A 84 7.77 8.64 -4.56
N PHE A 85 6.95 7.61 -4.78
CA PHE A 85 6.59 7.18 -6.13
C PHE A 85 5.79 8.25 -6.89
N GLN A 86 4.85 8.94 -6.24
CA GLN A 86 4.09 10.03 -6.87
C GLN A 86 4.99 11.19 -7.32
N GLU A 87 6.00 11.54 -6.52
CA GLU A 87 6.96 12.61 -6.84
C GLU A 87 7.79 12.28 -8.08
N LEU A 88 8.04 10.99 -8.32
CA LEU A 88 8.73 10.50 -9.51
C LEU A 88 7.80 10.32 -10.73
N GLY A 89 6.50 10.65 -10.60
CA GLY A 89 5.54 10.60 -11.70
C GLY A 89 4.84 9.25 -11.86
N HIS A 90 4.92 8.36 -10.88
CA HIS A 90 4.18 7.09 -10.87
C HIS A 90 2.76 7.27 -10.33
N GLN A 91 1.87 6.35 -10.69
CA GLN A 91 0.47 6.37 -10.28
C GLN A 91 0.30 5.69 -8.92
N ALA A 92 -0.04 6.46 -7.89
CA ALA A 92 -0.45 5.91 -6.62
C ALA A 92 -1.86 5.32 -6.72
N VAL A 93 -2.03 4.10 -6.24
CA VAL A 93 -3.33 3.43 -6.10
C VAL A 93 -3.53 3.08 -4.63
N LEU A 94 -4.38 3.85 -3.96
CA LEU A 94 -4.79 3.57 -2.59
C LEU A 94 -6.04 2.70 -2.65
N LEU A 95 -5.86 1.42 -2.34
CA LEU A 95 -6.93 0.44 -2.31
C LEU A 95 -7.56 0.41 -0.92
N ILE A 96 -8.85 0.66 -0.87
CA ILE A 96 -9.67 0.55 0.32
C ILE A 96 -10.30 -0.84 0.36
N GLY A 97 -9.91 -1.63 1.36
CA GLY A 97 -10.43 -2.97 1.57
C GLY A 97 -11.81 -2.95 2.23
N ASP A 98 -12.82 -2.37 1.56
CA ASP A 98 -14.17 -2.28 2.10
C ASP A 98 -14.93 -3.62 2.07
N PHE A 99 -14.38 -4.62 1.42
CA PHE A 99 -14.84 -6.00 1.49
C PHE A 99 -13.97 -6.82 2.46
N THR A 100 -12.63 -6.74 2.32
CA THR A 100 -11.69 -7.49 3.16
C THR A 100 -11.75 -7.08 4.63
N ALA A 101 -12.04 -5.82 4.94
CA ALA A 101 -12.27 -5.37 6.32
C ALA A 101 -13.41 -6.09 7.04
N THR A 102 -14.38 -6.62 6.29
CA THR A 102 -15.48 -7.42 6.88
C THR A 102 -15.05 -8.85 7.24
N ILE A 103 -13.91 -9.31 6.70
CA ILE A 103 -13.31 -10.61 7.01
C ILE A 103 -12.31 -10.46 8.15
N GLY A 104 -11.48 -9.43 8.09
CA GLY A 104 -10.39 -9.12 9.02
C GLY A 104 -9.07 -9.77 8.62
N ASP A 105 -8.02 -8.96 8.58
CA ASP A 105 -6.65 -9.42 8.32
C ASP A 105 -6.15 -10.30 9.50
N PRO A 106 -5.77 -11.54 9.25
CA PRO A 106 -5.20 -12.41 10.28
C PRO A 106 -3.73 -12.05 10.63
N SER A 107 -3.06 -11.14 9.88
CA SER A 107 -1.65 -10.77 10.09
C SER A 107 -1.38 -10.25 11.50
N GLY A 108 -0.36 -10.82 12.15
CA GLY A 108 0.16 -10.33 13.43
C GLY A 108 -0.78 -10.48 14.62
N ARG A 109 -1.79 -11.38 14.59
CA ARG A 109 -2.80 -11.50 15.63
C ARG A 109 -3.08 -12.93 16.05
N SER A 110 -3.33 -13.08 17.35
CA SER A 110 -3.76 -14.34 17.96
C SER A 110 -5.27 -14.60 17.86
N ALA A 111 -6.08 -13.62 17.46
CA ALA A 111 -7.53 -13.75 17.31
C ALA A 111 -8.08 -12.81 16.24
N THR A 112 -9.12 -13.27 15.53
CA THR A 112 -9.89 -12.46 14.57
C THR A 112 -10.59 -11.30 15.26
N ARG A 113 -10.56 -10.11 14.63
CA ARG A 113 -11.40 -8.99 15.07
C ARG A 113 -12.87 -9.32 14.85
N PRO A 114 -13.78 -8.77 15.68
CA PRO A 114 -15.20 -8.78 15.32
C PRO A 114 -15.37 -8.17 13.92
N PRO A 115 -16.17 -8.80 13.05
CA PRO A 115 -16.44 -8.28 11.72
C PRO A 115 -17.14 -6.92 11.82
N LEU A 116 -16.64 -5.94 11.07
CA LEU A 116 -17.29 -4.65 10.93
C LEU A 116 -18.46 -4.75 9.94
N THR A 117 -19.49 -3.95 10.16
CA THR A 117 -20.52 -3.75 9.15
C THR A 117 -19.99 -2.92 7.99
N ARG A 118 -20.61 -3.05 6.83
CA ARG A 118 -20.22 -2.25 5.65
C ARG A 118 -20.30 -0.74 5.91
N ASP A 119 -21.33 -0.30 6.61
CA ASP A 119 -21.54 1.14 6.88
C ASP A 119 -20.43 1.68 7.79
N GLU A 120 -20.02 0.95 8.82
CA GLU A 120 -18.88 1.29 9.67
C GLU A 120 -17.58 1.38 8.85
N VAL A 121 -17.35 0.42 7.96
CA VAL A 121 -16.17 0.41 7.07
C VAL A 121 -16.17 1.64 6.16
N LEU A 122 -17.31 2.01 5.57
CA LEU A 122 -17.40 3.19 4.68
C LEU A 122 -17.18 4.51 5.43
N VAL A 123 -17.69 4.62 6.65
CA VAL A 123 -17.44 5.80 7.52
C VAL A 123 -15.95 5.91 7.84
N ASN A 124 -15.33 4.82 8.27
CA ASN A 124 -13.90 4.79 8.55
C ASN A 124 -13.07 5.07 7.30
N ALA A 125 -13.46 4.54 6.13
CA ALA A 125 -12.77 4.76 4.85
C ALA A 125 -12.70 6.24 4.46
N ALA A 126 -13.79 6.99 4.67
CA ALA A 126 -13.82 8.42 4.38
C ALA A 126 -12.79 9.18 5.25
N THR A 127 -12.78 8.92 6.56
CA THR A 127 -11.83 9.55 7.50
C THR A 127 -10.39 9.14 7.18
N TYR A 128 -10.17 7.87 6.86
CA TYR A 128 -8.86 7.34 6.49
C TYR A 128 -8.31 8.03 5.24
N THR A 129 -9.15 8.17 4.22
CA THR A 129 -8.80 8.81 2.95
C THR A 129 -8.44 10.29 3.15
N ASP A 130 -9.24 11.02 3.94
CA ASP A 130 -8.95 12.43 4.25
C ASP A 130 -7.61 12.60 4.99
N GLN A 131 -7.27 11.68 5.88
CA GLN A 131 -5.98 11.69 6.57
C GLN A 131 -4.83 11.31 5.64
N ALA A 132 -5.00 10.33 4.76
CA ALA A 132 -4.01 9.93 3.77
C ALA A 132 -3.65 11.08 2.82
N PHE A 133 -4.63 11.92 2.45
CA PHE A 133 -4.40 13.11 1.61
C PHE A 133 -3.66 14.26 2.31
N LYS A 134 -3.32 14.15 3.59
CA LYS A 134 -2.34 15.05 4.22
C LYS A 134 -0.91 14.73 3.79
N ILE A 135 -0.68 13.51 3.28
CA ILE A 135 0.61 13.00 2.83
C ILE A 135 0.64 12.89 1.31
N LEU A 136 -0.41 12.33 0.71
CA LEU A 136 -0.51 12.05 -0.71
C LEU A 136 -1.10 13.24 -1.49
N ASP A 137 -0.64 13.42 -2.73
CA ASP A 137 -1.28 14.31 -3.70
C ASP A 137 -2.57 13.67 -4.22
N LYS A 138 -3.71 14.28 -3.85
CA LYS A 138 -5.05 13.80 -4.23
C LYS A 138 -5.23 13.70 -5.76
N ALA A 139 -4.65 14.64 -6.51
CA ALA A 139 -4.80 14.65 -7.98
C ALA A 139 -4.01 13.52 -8.67
N LYS A 140 -3.05 12.92 -7.96
CA LYS A 140 -2.20 11.82 -8.44
C LYS A 140 -2.50 10.49 -7.75
N THR A 141 -3.58 10.42 -6.99
CA THR A 141 -3.98 9.20 -6.27
C THR A 141 -5.29 8.68 -6.84
N GLU A 142 -5.27 7.44 -7.29
CA GLU A 142 -6.47 6.67 -7.63
C GLU A 142 -6.95 5.96 -6.36
N ILE A 143 -8.21 6.19 -5.99
CA ILE A 143 -8.87 5.46 -4.90
C ILE A 143 -9.70 4.35 -5.52
N VAL A 144 -9.50 3.12 -5.08
CA VAL A 144 -10.28 1.96 -5.52
C VAL A 144 -10.81 1.20 -4.30
N TYR A 145 -11.97 0.56 -4.47
CA TYR A 145 -12.60 -0.24 -3.42
C TYR A 145 -12.67 -1.69 -3.86
N ASN A 146 -12.15 -2.62 -3.07
CA ASN A 146 -12.15 -4.03 -3.48
C ASN A 146 -13.54 -4.69 -3.46
N GLY A 147 -14.51 -4.07 -2.80
CA GLY A 147 -15.90 -4.46 -2.95
C GLY A 147 -16.47 -4.29 -4.37
N ASP A 148 -15.82 -3.51 -5.23
CA ASP A 148 -16.26 -3.30 -6.60
C ASP A 148 -16.18 -4.58 -7.47
N TRP A 149 -15.26 -5.47 -7.16
CA TRP A 149 -15.15 -6.80 -7.80
C TRP A 149 -15.67 -7.91 -6.91
N PHE A 150 -15.29 -8.01 -5.61
CA PHE A 150 -15.70 -9.14 -4.78
C PHE A 150 -17.21 -9.27 -4.59
N ARG A 151 -17.97 -8.17 -4.54
CA ARG A 151 -19.44 -8.23 -4.43
C ARG A 151 -20.12 -8.67 -5.71
N LYS A 152 -19.42 -8.64 -6.84
CA LYS A 152 -19.95 -9.09 -8.15
C LYS A 152 -19.63 -10.56 -8.41
N MET A 153 -18.58 -11.10 -7.74
CA MET A 153 -18.21 -12.50 -7.88
C MET A 153 -19.31 -13.41 -7.33
N ASN A 154 -19.71 -14.37 -8.13
CA ASN A 154 -20.57 -15.44 -7.68
C ASN A 154 -19.75 -16.55 -7.00
N TYR A 155 -20.45 -17.52 -6.38
CA TYR A 155 -19.79 -18.58 -5.62
C TYR A 155 -18.86 -19.46 -6.47
N GLU A 156 -19.19 -19.70 -7.74
CA GLU A 156 -18.34 -20.48 -8.66
C GLU A 156 -17.02 -19.75 -8.94
N GLU A 157 -17.07 -18.44 -9.13
CA GLU A 157 -15.87 -17.62 -9.33
C GLU A 157 -14.98 -17.60 -8.08
N ILE A 158 -15.58 -17.53 -6.90
CA ILE A 158 -14.84 -17.65 -5.63
C ILE A 158 -14.19 -19.04 -5.49
N LEU A 159 -14.88 -20.12 -5.85
CA LEU A 159 -14.28 -21.46 -5.85
C LEU A 159 -13.12 -21.58 -6.84
N LYS A 160 -13.25 -21.00 -8.04
CA LYS A 160 -12.15 -20.95 -9.03
C LYS A 160 -10.97 -20.15 -8.51
N LEU A 161 -11.22 -19.04 -7.84
CA LEU A 161 -10.14 -18.25 -7.22
C LEU A 161 -9.44 -19.06 -6.11
N ASN A 162 -10.21 -19.70 -5.23
CA ASN A 162 -9.65 -20.52 -4.15
C ASN A 162 -8.86 -21.73 -4.65
N SER A 163 -9.22 -22.30 -5.81
CA SER A 163 -8.51 -23.46 -6.37
C SER A 163 -7.08 -23.16 -6.87
N ARG A 164 -6.72 -21.88 -6.98
CA ARG A 164 -5.38 -21.42 -7.40
C ARG A 164 -4.35 -21.46 -6.27
N VAL A 165 -4.78 -21.63 -5.05
CA VAL A 165 -3.92 -21.62 -3.87
C VAL A 165 -4.13 -22.88 -3.08
N THR A 166 -3.05 -23.50 -2.61
CA THR A 166 -3.15 -24.72 -1.82
C THR A 166 -3.17 -24.43 -0.32
N LEU A 167 -3.81 -25.30 0.45
CA LEU A 167 -3.77 -25.23 1.91
C LEU A 167 -2.33 -25.24 2.43
N GLN A 168 -1.44 -26.03 1.82
CA GLN A 168 -0.02 -26.07 2.21
C GLN A 168 0.67 -24.72 2.04
N GLN A 169 0.34 -23.97 0.98
CA GLN A 169 0.86 -22.61 0.81
C GLN A 169 0.34 -21.69 1.91
N MET A 170 -0.96 -21.73 2.21
CA MET A 170 -1.54 -20.91 3.28
C MET A 170 -0.91 -21.20 4.65
N LEU A 171 -0.65 -22.48 4.95
CA LEU A 171 -0.02 -22.90 6.21
C LEU A 171 1.50 -22.59 6.27
N GLN A 172 2.12 -22.04 5.22
CA GLN A 172 3.48 -21.48 5.30
C GLN A 172 3.52 -20.12 6.01
N ARG A 173 2.38 -19.47 6.14
CA ARG A 173 2.28 -18.22 6.88
C ARG A 173 2.53 -18.47 8.37
N GLU A 174 3.44 -17.70 8.96
CA GLU A 174 3.94 -17.95 10.33
C GLU A 174 2.83 -17.97 11.38
N ASP A 175 1.88 -17.04 11.29
CA ASP A 175 0.77 -16.95 12.25
C ASP A 175 -0.19 -18.14 12.14
N PHE A 176 -0.50 -18.61 10.92
CA PHE A 176 -1.34 -19.81 10.76
C PHE A 176 -0.61 -21.05 11.27
N ARG A 177 0.70 -21.18 11.00
CA ARG A 177 1.51 -22.28 11.50
C ARG A 177 1.56 -22.26 13.03
N ALA A 178 1.86 -21.11 13.63
CA ALA A 178 1.92 -20.97 15.09
C ALA A 178 0.60 -21.33 15.77
N ARG A 179 -0.53 -20.87 15.20
CA ARG A 179 -1.88 -21.22 15.70
C ARG A 179 -2.20 -22.70 15.55
N LEU A 180 -1.84 -23.30 14.42
CA LEU A 180 -2.04 -24.75 14.20
C LEU A 180 -1.22 -25.58 15.19
N ASP A 181 0.05 -25.24 15.38
CA ASP A 181 0.95 -25.91 16.31
C ASP A 181 0.49 -25.75 17.77
N ALA A 182 -0.15 -24.63 18.11
CA ALA A 182 -0.76 -24.37 19.41
C ALA A 182 -2.16 -24.99 19.58
N GLY A 183 -2.68 -25.71 18.59
CA GLY A 183 -4.04 -26.27 18.61
C GLY A 183 -5.16 -25.24 18.62
N GLN A 184 -4.88 -24.02 18.15
CA GLN A 184 -5.86 -22.94 18.06
C GLN A 184 -6.66 -23.04 16.75
N GLU A 185 -7.92 -22.62 16.81
CA GLU A 185 -8.80 -22.64 15.64
C GLU A 185 -8.32 -21.70 14.54
N ILE A 186 -8.35 -22.17 13.29
CA ILE A 186 -8.20 -21.38 12.07
C ILE A 186 -9.49 -21.55 11.27
N ARG A 187 -10.21 -20.45 11.05
CA ARG A 187 -11.47 -20.47 10.30
C ARG A 187 -11.23 -20.34 8.81
N LEU A 188 -12.04 -21.01 8.00
CA LEU A 188 -11.86 -21.04 6.54
C LEU A 188 -11.86 -19.66 5.87
N HIS A 189 -12.64 -18.70 6.39
CA HIS A 189 -12.65 -17.33 5.84
C HIS A 189 -11.33 -16.59 6.07
N GLU A 190 -10.58 -16.92 7.14
CA GLU A 190 -9.27 -16.33 7.41
C GLU A 190 -8.24 -16.74 6.33
N LEU A 191 -8.34 -17.98 5.83
CA LEU A 191 -7.47 -18.47 4.74
C LEU A 191 -7.75 -17.77 3.40
N GLN A 192 -8.92 -17.16 3.25
CA GLN A 192 -9.26 -16.42 2.03
C GLN A 192 -8.67 -15.02 2.00
N TYR A 193 -8.35 -14.42 3.13
CA TYR A 193 -7.85 -13.06 3.19
C TYR A 193 -6.59 -12.85 2.32
N PRO A 194 -5.52 -13.65 2.43
CA PRO A 194 -4.34 -13.52 1.55
C PRO A 194 -4.67 -13.69 0.06
N ILE A 195 -5.64 -14.54 -0.29
CA ILE A 195 -6.07 -14.78 -1.67
C ILE A 195 -6.77 -13.55 -2.22
N MET A 196 -7.63 -12.93 -1.41
CA MET A 196 -8.37 -11.73 -1.79
C MET A 196 -7.42 -10.53 -1.94
N GLN A 197 -6.52 -10.29 -0.99
CA GLN A 197 -5.51 -9.25 -1.13
C GLN A 197 -4.64 -9.46 -2.37
N GLY A 198 -4.29 -10.72 -2.67
CA GLY A 198 -3.56 -11.07 -3.87
C GLY A 198 -4.36 -10.80 -5.15
N TRP A 199 -5.66 -11.10 -5.17
CA TRP A 199 -6.54 -10.84 -6.29
C TRP A 199 -6.73 -9.34 -6.56
N ASP A 200 -6.75 -8.51 -5.53
CA ASP A 200 -6.74 -7.06 -5.67
C ASP A 200 -5.62 -6.58 -6.61
N SER A 201 -4.43 -7.21 -6.53
CA SER A 201 -3.29 -6.86 -7.38
C SER A 201 -3.48 -7.27 -8.84
N VAL A 202 -4.24 -8.33 -9.09
CA VAL A 202 -4.66 -8.76 -10.44
C VAL A 202 -5.64 -7.75 -11.02
N GLU A 203 -6.68 -7.38 -10.28
CA GLU A 203 -7.73 -6.45 -10.72
C GLU A 203 -7.15 -5.08 -11.08
N ILE A 204 -6.29 -4.53 -10.23
CA ILE A 204 -5.69 -3.22 -10.48
C ILE A 204 -4.44 -3.27 -11.36
N ARG A 205 -3.96 -4.45 -11.74
CA ARG A 205 -2.71 -4.66 -12.50
C ARG A 205 -1.53 -3.93 -11.86
N ALA A 206 -1.30 -4.19 -10.58
CA ALA A 206 -0.25 -3.54 -9.81
C ALA A 206 1.14 -3.84 -10.39
N ASP A 207 1.97 -2.80 -10.56
CA ASP A 207 3.39 -2.96 -10.89
C ASP A 207 4.26 -3.14 -9.65
N VAL A 208 3.87 -2.51 -8.55
CA VAL A 208 4.52 -2.60 -7.23
C VAL A 208 3.43 -2.64 -6.16
N GLU A 209 3.60 -3.47 -5.15
CA GLU A 209 2.76 -3.43 -3.95
C GLU A 209 3.60 -3.10 -2.72
N LEU A 210 3.12 -2.10 -1.97
CA LEU A 210 3.70 -1.64 -0.72
C LEU A 210 2.97 -2.28 0.46
N GLY A 211 3.70 -2.57 1.53
CA GLY A 211 3.12 -3.06 2.79
C GLY A 211 4.12 -3.03 3.94
N GLY A 212 3.72 -3.40 5.13
CA GLY A 212 4.62 -3.73 6.22
C GLY A 212 5.26 -5.10 6.03
N THR A 213 6.28 -5.42 6.82
CA THR A 213 6.94 -6.75 6.79
C THR A 213 5.97 -7.89 7.08
N ASP A 214 4.92 -7.64 7.88
CA ASP A 214 3.82 -8.56 8.18
C ASP A 214 2.96 -8.91 6.97
N GLN A 215 2.96 -8.06 5.93
CA GLN A 215 2.19 -8.25 4.70
C GLN A 215 2.92 -9.04 3.61
N LEU A 216 4.20 -9.40 3.83
CA LEU A 216 5.04 -10.05 2.83
C LEU A 216 4.38 -11.27 2.20
N PHE A 217 3.78 -12.14 3.01
CA PHE A 217 3.12 -13.35 2.52
C PHE A 217 1.95 -13.04 1.59
N ASN A 218 1.07 -12.14 2.00
CA ASN A 218 -0.12 -11.77 1.22
C ASN A 218 0.27 -11.16 -0.13
N ILE A 219 1.30 -10.29 -0.14
CA ILE A 219 1.80 -9.66 -1.38
C ILE A 219 2.41 -10.69 -2.32
N LEU A 220 3.07 -11.72 -1.79
CA LEU A 220 3.62 -12.83 -2.60
C LEU A 220 2.50 -13.64 -3.28
N VAL A 221 1.39 -13.89 -2.59
CA VAL A 221 0.21 -14.53 -3.20
C VAL A 221 -0.27 -13.73 -4.41
N GLY A 222 -0.26 -12.39 -4.33
CA GLY A 222 -0.62 -11.52 -5.46
C GLY A 222 0.29 -11.71 -6.67
N ARG A 223 1.59 -11.89 -6.46
CA ARG A 223 2.54 -12.20 -7.55
C ARG A 223 2.21 -13.51 -8.26
N ASP A 224 1.88 -14.53 -7.47
CA ASP A 224 1.57 -15.86 -8.02
C ASP A 224 0.26 -15.81 -8.83
N LEU A 225 -0.76 -15.14 -8.33
CA LEU A 225 -2.03 -14.95 -9.03
C LEU A 225 -1.86 -14.13 -10.32
N GLN A 226 -1.06 -13.06 -10.30
CA GLN A 226 -0.76 -12.29 -11.51
C GLN A 226 -0.07 -13.15 -12.57
N LYS A 227 0.88 -14.02 -12.16
CA LYS A 227 1.56 -14.96 -13.07
C LYS A 227 0.58 -15.92 -13.72
N GLU A 228 -0.35 -16.49 -12.96
CA GLU A 228 -1.38 -17.38 -13.49
C GLU A 228 -2.33 -16.69 -14.46
N GLU A 229 -2.63 -15.40 -14.23
CA GLU A 229 -3.42 -14.56 -15.15
C GLU A 229 -2.61 -14.06 -16.36
N GLY A 230 -1.35 -14.46 -16.51
CA GLY A 230 -0.48 -14.00 -17.59
C GLY A 230 -0.10 -12.52 -17.51
N GLN A 231 -0.22 -11.93 -16.32
CA GLN A 231 0.18 -10.56 -16.06
C GLN A 231 1.66 -10.49 -15.62
N PRO A 232 2.36 -9.36 -15.89
CA PRO A 232 3.67 -9.11 -15.29
C PRO A 232 3.53 -9.07 -13.75
N GLN A 233 4.34 -9.86 -13.06
CA GLN A 233 4.31 -9.91 -11.60
C GLN A 233 4.70 -8.55 -10.99
N GLN A 234 3.99 -8.15 -9.94
CA GLN A 234 4.33 -6.96 -9.16
C GLN A 234 5.64 -7.12 -8.40
N VAL A 235 6.34 -6.02 -8.18
CA VAL A 235 7.45 -5.97 -7.22
C VAL A 235 6.88 -5.87 -5.82
N VAL A 236 7.43 -6.67 -4.91
CA VAL A 236 7.11 -6.61 -3.48
C VAL A 236 8.03 -5.60 -2.81
N MET A 237 7.49 -4.63 -2.13
CA MET A 237 8.27 -3.66 -1.36
C MET A 237 7.68 -3.50 0.04
N VAL A 238 8.38 -4.03 1.04
CA VAL A 238 7.89 -3.97 2.42
C VAL A 238 8.74 -3.03 3.27
N MET A 239 8.01 -2.26 4.09
CA MET A 239 8.56 -1.30 5.03
C MET A 239 8.75 -1.95 6.40
N PRO A 240 9.74 -1.51 7.19
CA PRO A 240 9.84 -1.93 8.58
C PRO A 240 8.59 -1.49 9.35
N LEU A 241 8.14 -2.32 10.27
CA LEU A 241 7.12 -1.93 11.23
C LEU A 241 7.73 -0.95 12.22
N LEU A 242 6.96 0.08 12.60
CA LEU A 242 7.35 0.95 13.69
C LEU A 242 6.94 0.29 15.01
N GLU A 243 7.91 0.13 15.91
CA GLU A 243 7.64 -0.31 17.27
C GLU A 243 6.83 0.75 18.00
N GLY A 244 5.81 0.32 18.76
CA GLY A 244 5.07 1.20 19.65
C GLY A 244 5.95 1.75 20.78
N LEU A 245 5.48 2.76 21.49
CA LEU A 245 6.18 3.32 22.66
C LEU A 245 6.31 2.31 23.81
N ASP A 246 5.55 1.24 23.78
CA ASP A 246 5.53 0.10 24.70
C ASP A 246 6.55 -1.00 24.31
N GLY A 247 7.25 -0.85 23.18
CA GLY A 247 8.24 -1.80 22.69
C GLY A 247 7.65 -3.08 22.10
N VAL A 248 6.36 -3.03 21.73
CA VAL A 248 5.62 -4.14 21.08
C VAL A 248 5.22 -3.76 19.67
#